data_7a8de4c6d4ca4a2474f8023c9657c704
#
_entry.id   7a8de4c6d4ca4a2474f8023c9657c704
#
_cell.length_a   1.000
_cell.length_b   1.000
_cell.length_c   1.000
_cell.angle_alpha   90.00
_cell.angle_beta   90.00
_cell.angle_gamma   90.00
#
_symmetry.space_group_name_H-M   'P 1'
#
loop_
_entity.id
_entity.type
_entity.pdbx_description
1 polymer ?
#
loop_
_entity_poly.entity_id
_entity_poly.type
_entity_poly.pdbx_seq_one_letter_code
_entity_poly.pdbx_strand_id
1 'polypeptide(L)'
;MTTENINKASWLFTELLPTSPLKDIRLYGEKVGQVIPPIYDSYCKILHPFQTFIKTSNSESLFENITWRQIANLYGLYYHDQINIGSFISKFGKIGYPDNLTFPNEGMLTRPLFIELLDTVDRITTSKEFYIYQSVPNTIWKNDKDCELIKVNKDETLQYFDNDFTGYLYFDRDWVIHTDTDNHYTLVGGHHSLINAICDSNLEAIKLSSDSRIDRYADTIN
;
A
#
# COMPACT_ATOMS: atom_id res chain seq x y z
N MET A 1 11.13 17.46 12.33
CA MET A 1 10.25 17.70 11.14
C MET A 1 10.43 19.14 10.66
N THR A 2 10.59 19.35 9.36
CA THR A 2 10.65 20.68 8.73
C THR A 2 9.77 20.71 7.49
N THR A 3 8.94 21.75 7.36
CA THR A 3 8.13 21.95 6.14
C THR A 3 9.03 22.37 4.99
N GLU A 4 8.82 21.79 3.82
CA GLU A 4 9.60 21.98 2.62
C GLU A 4 8.77 22.61 1.49
N ASN A 5 9.45 23.09 0.44
CA ASN A 5 8.77 23.58 -0.74
C ASN A 5 8.13 22.41 -1.50
N ILE A 6 6.82 22.45 -1.65
CA ILE A 6 6.01 21.42 -2.29
C ILE A 6 6.44 21.10 -3.73
N ASN A 7 7.02 22.06 -4.44
CA ASN A 7 7.52 21.85 -5.81
C ASN A 7 8.62 20.78 -5.89
N LYS A 8 9.29 20.47 -4.77
CA LYS A 8 10.26 19.36 -4.72
C LYS A 8 9.60 17.99 -4.93
N ALA A 9 8.30 17.89 -4.71
CA ALA A 9 7.52 16.66 -4.90
C ALA A 9 6.83 16.59 -6.29
N SER A 10 6.94 17.62 -7.13
CA SER A 10 6.21 17.70 -8.40
C SER A 10 6.48 16.52 -9.34
N TRP A 11 7.68 15.95 -9.31
CA TRP A 11 8.06 14.79 -10.11
C TRP A 11 7.21 13.53 -9.81
N LEU A 12 6.72 13.38 -8.57
CA LEU A 12 5.83 12.29 -8.20
C LEU A 12 4.59 12.21 -9.10
N PHE A 13 4.15 13.35 -9.64
CA PHE A 13 2.93 13.46 -10.43
C PHE A 13 3.20 13.68 -11.91
N THR A 14 4.29 14.38 -12.25
CA THR A 14 4.62 14.68 -13.65
C THR A 14 5.20 13.48 -14.41
N GLU A 15 5.72 12.50 -13.69
CA GLU A 15 6.32 11.29 -14.27
C GLU A 15 5.38 10.07 -14.24
N LEU A 16 4.14 10.21 -13.78
CA LEU A 16 3.15 9.12 -13.81
C LEU A 16 2.79 8.74 -15.24
N LEU A 17 2.46 7.47 -15.44
CA LEU A 17 1.83 7.04 -16.69
C LEU A 17 0.49 7.76 -16.88
N PRO A 18 0.17 8.16 -18.12
CA PRO A 18 -1.05 8.87 -18.38
C PRO A 18 -2.28 8.00 -18.05
N THR A 19 -3.22 8.59 -17.32
CA THR A 19 -4.56 8.04 -17.16
C THR A 19 -5.43 8.44 -18.33
N SER A 20 -6.24 7.53 -18.84
CA SER A 20 -7.23 7.89 -19.87
C SER A 20 -8.55 8.28 -19.19
N PRO A 21 -8.96 9.55 -19.23
CA PRO A 21 -10.17 10.01 -18.55
C PRO A 21 -11.46 9.43 -19.16
N LEU A 22 -11.38 8.81 -20.32
CA LEU A 22 -12.53 8.25 -21.06
C LEU A 22 -12.62 6.72 -21.01
N LYS A 23 -11.71 6.06 -20.28
CA LYS A 23 -11.67 4.60 -20.25
C LYS A 23 -12.33 4.06 -18.99
N ASP A 24 -13.25 3.12 -19.17
CA ASP A 24 -13.85 2.36 -18.07
C ASP A 24 -12.74 1.60 -17.31
N ILE A 25 -12.56 1.89 -16.03
CA ILE A 25 -11.57 1.24 -15.16
C ILE A 25 -11.71 -0.30 -15.15
N ARG A 26 -12.92 -0.82 -15.37
CA ARG A 26 -13.18 -2.26 -15.45
C ARG A 26 -12.46 -2.90 -16.63
N LEU A 27 -12.34 -2.15 -17.75
CA LEU A 27 -11.72 -2.65 -18.98
C LEU A 27 -10.21 -2.40 -19.01
N TYR A 28 -9.78 -1.21 -18.59
CA TYR A 28 -8.40 -0.77 -18.75
C TYR A 28 -7.61 -0.82 -17.45
N GLY A 29 -8.30 -0.77 -16.29
CA GLY A 29 -7.73 -0.85 -14.97
C GLY A 29 -6.85 0.33 -14.58
N GLU A 30 -6.44 0.33 -13.34
CA GLU A 30 -5.39 1.20 -12.83
C GLU A 30 -4.09 0.40 -12.74
N LYS A 31 -2.98 1.03 -13.13
CA LYS A 31 -1.65 0.42 -13.12
C LYS A 31 -0.77 1.05 -12.06
N VAL A 32 0.23 0.29 -11.58
CA VAL A 32 1.24 0.78 -10.65
C VAL A 32 1.85 2.10 -11.09
N GLY A 33 2.28 2.21 -12.36
CA GLY A 33 2.92 3.42 -12.91
C GLY A 33 1.98 4.64 -13.04
N GLN A 34 0.69 4.49 -12.79
CA GLN A 34 -0.28 5.59 -12.72
C GLN A 34 -0.44 6.14 -11.30
N VAL A 35 0.09 5.43 -10.31
CA VAL A 35 0.04 5.79 -8.88
C VAL A 35 1.40 6.20 -8.37
N ILE A 36 2.46 5.45 -8.71
CA ILE A 36 3.84 5.80 -8.39
C ILE A 36 4.68 5.87 -9.68
N PRO A 37 5.66 6.80 -9.78
CA PRO A 37 6.41 7.00 -11.01
C PRO A 37 7.05 5.72 -11.56
N PRO A 38 6.96 5.46 -12.88
CA PRO A 38 7.52 4.26 -13.52
C PRO A 38 9.03 4.37 -13.78
N ILE A 39 9.78 4.91 -12.84
CA ILE A 39 11.23 5.18 -12.93
C ILE A 39 12.09 4.18 -12.17
N TYR A 40 11.46 3.28 -11.40
CA TYR A 40 12.16 2.33 -10.55
C TYR A 40 12.42 1.01 -11.27
N ASP A 41 13.47 0.32 -10.84
CA ASP A 41 13.84 -0.99 -11.38
C ASP A 41 12.82 -2.08 -11.05
N SER A 42 12.12 -1.91 -9.92
CA SER A 42 11.19 -2.92 -9.42
C SER A 42 10.14 -2.32 -8.50
N TYR A 43 9.04 -3.05 -8.35
CA TYR A 43 7.88 -2.64 -7.54
C TYR A 43 7.38 -3.82 -6.72
N CYS A 44 6.69 -3.52 -5.62
CA CYS A 44 5.85 -4.50 -4.94
C CYS A 44 4.61 -3.82 -4.34
N LYS A 45 3.58 -4.64 -4.09
CA LYS A 45 2.48 -4.30 -3.18
C LYS A 45 2.64 -5.11 -1.89
N ILE A 46 2.52 -4.44 -0.76
CA ILE A 46 2.47 -5.05 0.56
C ILE A 46 1.00 -5.13 0.94
N LEU A 47 0.50 -6.34 1.14
CA LEU A 47 -0.91 -6.59 1.42
C LEU A 47 -1.19 -6.31 2.90
N HIS A 48 -2.23 -5.52 3.18
CA HIS A 48 -2.69 -5.31 4.55
C HIS A 48 -3.38 -6.59 5.03
N PRO A 49 -3.10 -7.11 6.23
CA PRO A 49 -3.61 -8.40 6.65
C PRO A 49 -5.12 -8.37 6.88
N PHE A 50 -5.78 -9.49 6.59
CA PHE A 50 -7.06 -9.78 7.17
C PHE A 50 -6.92 -9.96 8.69
N GLN A 51 -8.03 -9.85 9.41
CA GLN A 51 -8.07 -10.17 10.82
C GLN A 51 -9.09 -11.26 11.08
N THR A 52 -8.72 -12.22 11.90
CA THR A 52 -9.63 -13.24 12.38
C THR A 52 -9.96 -13.02 13.84
N PHE A 53 -11.22 -13.26 14.16
CA PHE A 53 -11.73 -13.07 15.50
C PHE A 53 -11.66 -14.41 16.25
N ILE A 54 -10.95 -14.41 17.36
CA ILE A 54 -10.82 -15.58 18.25
C ILE A 54 -11.54 -15.28 19.57
N LYS A 55 -12.57 -16.08 19.87
CA LYS A 55 -13.20 -16.05 21.20
C LYS A 55 -12.29 -16.76 22.18
N THR A 56 -11.81 -16.04 23.18
CA THR A 56 -11.09 -16.63 24.30
C THR A 56 -12.06 -17.15 25.37
N SER A 57 -11.62 -18.09 26.19
CA SER A 57 -12.40 -18.62 27.32
C SER A 57 -12.85 -17.58 28.33
N ASN A 58 -12.20 -16.41 28.35
CA ASN A 58 -12.46 -15.31 29.29
C ASN A 58 -13.39 -14.22 28.72
N SER A 59 -14.12 -14.49 27.66
CA SER A 59 -14.99 -13.51 26.97
C SER A 59 -14.25 -12.31 26.37
N GLU A 60 -12.92 -12.30 26.36
CA GLU A 60 -12.14 -11.34 25.63
C GLU A 60 -12.02 -11.78 24.17
N SER A 61 -12.18 -10.83 23.29
CA SER A 61 -12.05 -11.03 21.87
C SER A 61 -10.65 -10.63 21.43
N LEU A 62 -9.91 -11.57 20.87
CA LEU A 62 -8.62 -11.29 20.27
C LEU A 62 -8.74 -11.28 18.76
N PHE A 63 -8.10 -10.29 18.14
CA PHE A 63 -7.93 -10.25 16.70
C PHE A 63 -6.52 -10.72 16.36
N GLU A 64 -6.40 -11.67 15.46
CA GLU A 64 -5.14 -12.12 14.90
C GLU A 64 -5.06 -11.78 13.42
N ASN A 65 -3.91 -11.28 13.00
CA ASN A 65 -3.65 -11.05 11.59
C ASN A 65 -3.51 -12.39 10.86
N ILE A 66 -4.16 -12.48 9.73
CA ILE A 66 -4.09 -13.64 8.84
C ILE A 66 -3.75 -13.16 7.42
N THR A 67 -2.83 -13.85 6.76
CA THR A 67 -2.34 -13.45 5.44
C THR A 67 -3.37 -13.71 4.35
N TRP A 68 -3.28 -12.94 3.26
CA TRP A 68 -4.08 -13.17 2.07
C TRP A 68 -3.86 -14.57 1.50
N ARG A 69 -2.63 -15.04 1.53
CA ARG A 69 -2.28 -16.41 1.11
C ARG A 69 -3.02 -17.46 1.93
N GLN A 70 -3.09 -17.30 3.25
CA GLN A 70 -3.82 -18.24 4.12
C GLN A 70 -5.30 -18.20 3.84
N ILE A 71 -5.90 -17.01 3.70
CA ILE A 71 -7.32 -16.88 3.37
C ILE A 71 -7.61 -17.41 1.96
N ALA A 72 -6.77 -17.12 0.97
CA ALA A 72 -6.92 -17.64 -0.38
C ALA A 72 -6.95 -19.18 -0.37
N ASN A 73 -5.98 -19.81 0.32
CA ASN A 73 -5.94 -21.27 0.47
C ASN A 73 -7.19 -21.81 1.17
N LEU A 74 -7.64 -21.18 2.24
CA LEU A 74 -8.81 -21.62 3.01
C LEU A 74 -10.09 -21.63 2.18
N TYR A 75 -10.24 -20.64 1.30
CA TYR A 75 -11.45 -20.48 0.48
C TYR A 75 -11.29 -20.93 -0.98
N GLY A 76 -10.16 -21.56 -1.31
CA GLY A 76 -9.92 -22.10 -2.66
C GLY A 76 -9.78 -21.03 -3.73
N LEU A 77 -9.11 -19.93 -3.40
CA LEU A 77 -8.65 -18.92 -4.35
C LEU A 77 -7.19 -19.18 -4.73
N TYR A 78 -6.84 -18.86 -5.96
CA TYR A 78 -5.45 -18.90 -6.39
C TYR A 78 -4.72 -17.63 -5.96
N TYR A 79 -3.60 -17.79 -5.22
CA TYR A 79 -2.80 -16.67 -4.77
C TYR A 79 -1.75 -16.30 -5.82
N HIS A 80 -1.87 -15.11 -6.41
CA HIS A 80 -1.01 -14.62 -7.50
C HIS A 80 -0.86 -13.09 -7.46
N ASP A 81 -0.13 -12.52 -8.39
CA ASP A 81 0.20 -11.08 -8.42
C ASP A 81 -0.99 -10.14 -8.60
N GLN A 82 -2.06 -10.60 -9.26
CA GLN A 82 -3.28 -9.81 -9.47
C GLN A 82 -4.32 -9.98 -8.35
N ILE A 83 -4.08 -10.88 -7.36
CA ILE A 83 -5.04 -11.07 -6.24
C ILE A 83 -5.31 -9.72 -5.56
N ASN A 84 -6.57 -9.44 -5.32
CA ASN A 84 -7.02 -8.18 -4.74
C ASN A 84 -8.31 -8.40 -3.92
N ILE A 85 -8.80 -7.35 -3.28
CA ILE A 85 -10.00 -7.46 -2.44
C ILE A 85 -11.24 -7.89 -3.23
N GLY A 86 -11.33 -7.55 -4.52
CA GLY A 86 -12.41 -7.97 -5.40
C GLY A 86 -12.51 -9.49 -5.57
N SER A 87 -11.37 -10.22 -5.54
CA SER A 87 -11.32 -11.68 -5.58
C SER A 87 -12.09 -12.28 -4.40
N PHE A 88 -11.86 -11.76 -3.20
CA PHE A 88 -12.51 -12.22 -1.97
C PHE A 88 -13.98 -11.79 -1.91
N ILE A 89 -14.29 -10.55 -2.27
CA ILE A 89 -15.67 -10.06 -2.35
C ILE A 89 -16.49 -10.95 -3.30
N SER A 90 -15.93 -11.24 -4.48
CA SER A 90 -16.59 -12.13 -5.46
C SER A 90 -16.81 -13.54 -4.90
N LYS A 91 -15.81 -14.10 -4.21
CA LYS A 91 -15.91 -15.43 -3.59
C LYS A 91 -16.95 -15.45 -2.48
N PHE A 92 -16.87 -14.53 -1.53
CA PHE A 92 -17.78 -14.47 -0.38
C PHE A 92 -19.21 -14.11 -0.78
N GLY A 93 -19.39 -13.32 -1.83
CA GLY A 93 -20.72 -13.09 -2.41
C GLY A 93 -21.42 -14.38 -2.89
N LYS A 94 -20.64 -15.42 -3.25
CA LYS A 94 -21.19 -16.72 -3.67
C LYS A 94 -21.44 -17.71 -2.53
N ILE A 95 -20.61 -17.68 -1.48
CA ILE A 95 -20.62 -18.70 -0.40
C ILE A 95 -21.05 -18.16 0.96
N GLY A 96 -21.27 -16.84 1.10
CA GLY A 96 -21.51 -16.14 2.35
C GLY A 96 -20.22 -15.57 2.96
N TYR A 97 -20.36 -14.45 3.65
CA TYR A 97 -19.24 -13.80 4.36
C TYR A 97 -18.96 -14.59 5.66
N PRO A 98 -17.69 -14.89 5.96
CA PRO A 98 -17.33 -15.55 7.21
C PRO A 98 -17.57 -14.65 8.42
N ASP A 99 -18.28 -15.10 9.43
CA ASP A 99 -18.62 -14.30 10.62
C ASP A 99 -17.41 -13.92 11.49
N ASN A 100 -16.32 -14.68 11.37
CA ASN A 100 -15.10 -14.49 12.16
C ASN A 100 -13.95 -13.83 11.37
N LEU A 101 -14.22 -13.33 10.19
CA LEU A 101 -13.21 -12.70 9.34
C LEU A 101 -13.54 -11.21 9.13
N THR A 102 -12.57 -10.36 9.43
CA THR A 102 -12.61 -8.93 9.09
C THR A 102 -11.70 -8.67 7.90
N PHE A 103 -12.20 -7.87 6.94
CA PHE A 103 -11.41 -7.44 5.81
C PHE A 103 -10.19 -6.62 6.25
N PRO A 104 -9.13 -6.57 5.42
CA PRO A 104 -7.97 -5.73 5.70
C PRO A 104 -8.38 -4.27 5.90
N ASN A 105 -7.65 -3.56 6.75
CA ASN A 105 -7.83 -2.12 6.88
C ASN A 105 -7.54 -1.43 5.54
N GLU A 106 -8.40 -0.50 5.18
CA GLU A 106 -8.13 0.44 4.11
C GLU A 106 -7.12 1.49 4.59
N GLY A 107 -6.34 2.01 3.66
CA GLY A 107 -5.44 3.12 3.88
C GLY A 107 -4.06 2.75 4.39
N MET A 108 -3.92 2.09 5.53
CA MET A 108 -2.61 1.94 6.16
C MET A 108 -2.27 0.51 6.58
N LEU A 109 -0.97 0.20 6.50
CA LEU A 109 -0.39 -0.92 7.23
C LEU A 109 -0.63 -0.74 8.73
N THR A 110 -0.76 -1.84 9.46
CA THR A 110 -0.70 -1.75 10.93
C THR A 110 0.67 -1.24 11.38
N ARG A 111 0.73 -0.54 12.51
CA ARG A 111 1.98 0.01 13.03
C ARG A 111 3.15 -0.99 13.07
N PRO A 112 3.00 -2.24 13.54
CA PRO A 112 4.10 -3.21 13.54
C PRO A 112 4.64 -3.50 12.13
N LEU A 113 3.77 -3.63 11.12
CA LEU A 113 4.18 -3.88 9.74
C LEU A 113 4.83 -2.65 9.10
N PHE A 114 4.38 -1.46 9.46
CA PHE A 114 5.02 -0.23 9.00
C PHE A 114 6.42 -0.05 9.60
N ILE A 115 6.60 -0.38 10.88
CA ILE A 115 7.93 -0.42 11.51
C ILE A 115 8.85 -1.39 10.76
N GLU A 116 8.39 -2.60 10.47
CA GLU A 116 9.17 -3.60 9.73
C GLU A 116 9.54 -3.12 8.32
N LEU A 117 8.62 -2.44 7.64
CA LEU A 117 8.89 -1.82 6.34
C LEU A 117 9.99 -0.77 6.45
N LEU A 118 9.88 0.17 7.41
CA LEU A 118 10.89 1.20 7.62
C LEU A 118 12.23 0.63 8.06
N ASP A 119 12.25 -0.42 8.90
CA ASP A 119 13.47 -1.13 9.29
C ASP A 119 14.15 -1.77 8.08
N THR A 120 13.37 -2.32 7.16
CA THR A 120 13.89 -2.91 5.92
C THR A 120 14.45 -1.82 5.01
N VAL A 121 13.77 -0.70 4.84
CA VAL A 121 14.27 0.46 4.08
C VAL A 121 15.57 0.98 4.70
N ASP A 122 15.60 1.24 6.01
CA ASP A 122 16.79 1.78 6.73
C ASP A 122 18.01 0.84 6.63
N ARG A 123 17.80 -0.47 6.57
CA ARG A 123 18.86 -1.46 6.42
C ARG A 123 19.45 -1.49 5.02
N ILE A 124 18.64 -1.25 3.99
CA ILE A 124 19.05 -1.37 2.57
C ILE A 124 19.51 -0.04 2.01
N THR A 125 18.95 1.07 2.50
CA THR A 125 19.26 2.41 2.01
C THR A 125 20.21 3.14 2.96
N THR A 126 20.97 4.09 2.44
CA THR A 126 21.90 4.90 3.25
C THR A 126 21.24 6.16 3.79
N SER A 127 20.04 6.48 3.34
CA SER A 127 19.35 7.70 3.73
C SER A 127 18.84 7.64 5.17
N LYS A 128 19.04 8.73 5.89
CA LYS A 128 18.53 8.92 7.24
C LYS A 128 17.40 9.96 7.31
N GLU A 129 17.08 10.58 6.18
CA GLU A 129 16.07 11.63 6.06
C GLU A 129 15.15 11.28 4.90
N PHE A 130 13.85 11.42 5.11
CA PHE A 130 12.80 11.10 4.17
C PHE A 130 11.92 12.31 3.92
N TYR A 131 11.09 12.23 2.89
CA TYR A 131 10.07 13.23 2.59
C TYR A 131 8.69 12.58 2.67
N ILE A 132 7.80 13.19 3.43
CA ILE A 132 6.38 12.86 3.43
C ILE A 132 5.67 13.90 2.57
N TYR A 133 5.02 13.44 1.51
CA TYR A 133 4.04 14.23 0.79
C TYR A 133 2.65 13.72 1.15
N GLN A 134 1.90 14.54 1.86
CA GLN A 134 0.53 14.26 2.25
C GLN A 134 -0.42 15.21 1.57
N SER A 135 -1.51 14.65 1.04
CA SER A 135 -2.68 15.43 0.67
C SER A 135 -3.73 15.27 1.77
N VAL A 136 -4.25 16.36 2.30
CA VAL A 136 -5.28 16.31 3.36
C VAL A 136 -6.51 15.56 2.87
N PRO A 137 -6.96 14.49 3.58
CA PRO A 137 -7.94 13.53 3.04
C PRO A 137 -9.35 14.07 2.77
N ASN A 138 -9.70 15.23 3.28
CA ASN A 138 -11.12 15.69 3.34
C ASN A 138 -11.51 16.75 2.33
N THR A 139 -10.71 17.03 1.30
CA THR A 139 -11.10 18.01 0.30
C THR A 139 -11.20 17.40 -1.08
N ILE A 140 -12.40 17.02 -1.47
CA ILE A 140 -12.76 16.58 -2.84
C ILE A 140 -12.37 17.63 -3.90
N TRP A 141 -12.09 18.85 -3.47
CA TRP A 141 -11.71 20.00 -4.30
C TRP A 141 -10.44 20.64 -3.75
N LYS A 142 -9.29 20.09 -4.08
CA LYS A 142 -7.99 20.56 -3.58
C LYS A 142 -7.53 21.78 -4.34
N ASN A 143 -7.31 22.86 -3.61
CA ASN A 143 -6.31 23.84 -4.00
C ASN A 143 -4.94 23.31 -3.52
N ASP A 144 -3.85 23.67 -4.23
CA ASP A 144 -2.47 23.29 -3.86
C ASP A 144 -2.06 23.68 -2.41
N LYS A 145 -2.93 24.39 -1.71
CA LYS A 145 -2.75 24.82 -0.31
C LYS A 145 -3.03 23.71 0.72
N ASP A 146 -3.66 22.62 0.30
CA ASP A 146 -4.06 21.52 1.19
C ASP A 146 -3.06 20.35 1.15
N CYS A 147 -1.92 20.54 0.50
CA CYS A 147 -0.86 19.56 0.40
C CYS A 147 0.36 20.04 1.19
N GLU A 148 0.97 19.12 1.93
CA GLU A 148 2.20 19.39 2.69
C GLU A 148 3.34 18.50 2.22
N LEU A 149 4.54 19.07 2.20
CA LEU A 149 5.79 18.35 2.05
C LEU A 149 6.61 18.54 3.31
N ILE A 150 6.90 17.45 4.01
CA ILE A 150 7.60 17.46 5.29
C ILE A 150 8.85 16.61 5.18
N LYS A 151 9.98 17.13 5.63
CA LYS A 151 11.22 16.40 5.79
C LYS A 151 11.26 15.80 7.20
N VAL A 152 11.49 14.48 7.29
CA VAL A 152 11.45 13.69 8.53
C VAL A 152 12.61 12.71 8.58
N ASN A 153 12.96 12.27 9.79
CA ASN A 153 13.74 11.06 10.00
C ASN A 153 12.80 9.87 10.30
N LYS A 154 13.37 8.68 10.52
CA LYS A 154 12.60 7.46 10.79
C LYS A 154 11.67 7.58 12.00
N ASP A 155 12.17 8.11 13.13
CA ASP A 155 11.39 8.22 14.37
C ASP A 155 10.25 9.23 14.21
N GLU A 156 10.52 10.34 13.53
CA GLU A 156 9.51 11.34 13.18
C GLU A 156 8.47 10.78 12.20
N THR A 157 8.87 9.91 11.27
CA THR A 157 7.94 9.20 10.37
C THR A 157 6.97 8.33 11.15
N LEU A 158 7.44 7.61 12.17
CA LEU A 158 6.60 6.79 13.03
C LEU A 158 5.60 7.61 13.86
N GLN A 159 6.02 8.78 14.34
CA GLN A 159 5.10 9.72 15.02
C GLN A 159 4.04 10.27 14.07
N TYR A 160 4.44 10.54 12.83
CA TYR A 160 3.52 11.03 11.79
C TYR A 160 2.50 9.96 11.38
N PHE A 161 2.94 8.71 11.31
CA PHE A 161 2.10 7.56 11.02
C PHE A 161 0.94 7.38 12.01
N ASP A 162 1.14 7.69 13.29
CA ASP A 162 0.07 7.59 14.31
C ASP A 162 -1.09 8.58 14.08
N ASN A 163 -0.98 9.49 13.11
CA ASN A 163 -1.98 10.48 12.74
C ASN A 163 -2.65 10.18 11.38
N ASP A 164 -2.88 8.91 11.04
CA ASP A 164 -3.55 8.46 9.82
C ASP A 164 -2.83 8.91 8.53
N PHE A 165 -1.56 8.53 8.40
CA PHE A 165 -0.77 8.83 7.22
C PHE A 165 -1.36 8.21 5.96
N THR A 166 -1.70 9.06 5.00
CA THR A 166 -2.01 8.68 3.62
C THR A 166 -1.22 9.57 2.67
N GLY A 167 -0.57 8.99 1.69
CA GLY A 167 0.23 9.74 0.72
C GLY A 167 1.53 9.04 0.34
N TYR A 168 2.56 9.83 0.09
CA TYR A 168 3.86 9.35 -0.35
C TYR A 168 4.91 9.58 0.73
N LEU A 169 5.67 8.53 1.06
CA LEU A 169 6.93 8.59 1.77
C LEU A 169 8.03 8.23 0.78
N TYR A 170 9.06 9.07 0.64
CA TYR A 170 10.10 8.84 -0.35
C TYR A 170 11.44 9.44 0.08
N PHE A 171 12.51 8.96 -0.54
CA PHE A 171 13.82 9.56 -0.48
C PHE A 171 14.31 9.84 -1.89
N ASP A 172 14.35 11.13 -2.23
CA ASP A 172 14.74 11.60 -3.55
C ASP A 172 14.05 10.80 -4.67
N ARG A 173 14.80 10.17 -5.57
CA ARG A 173 14.28 9.25 -6.59
C ARG A 173 14.72 7.81 -6.38
N ASP A 174 15.28 7.49 -5.22
CA ASP A 174 15.81 6.16 -4.93
C ASP A 174 14.70 5.16 -4.63
N TRP A 175 13.67 5.59 -3.92
CA TRP A 175 12.51 4.78 -3.59
C TRP A 175 11.29 5.63 -3.21
N VAL A 176 10.14 5.01 -3.30
CA VAL A 176 8.86 5.58 -2.88
C VAL A 176 7.98 4.51 -2.22
N ILE A 177 7.29 4.90 -1.17
CA ILE A 177 6.21 4.14 -0.54
C ILE A 177 4.95 4.99 -0.69
N HIS A 178 3.88 4.38 -1.17
CA HIS A 178 2.58 5.04 -1.32
C HIS A 178 1.48 4.21 -0.68
N THR A 179 0.66 4.87 0.13
CA THR A 179 -0.57 4.31 0.67
C THR A 179 -1.73 5.26 0.40
N ASP A 180 -2.89 4.71 0.07
CA ASP A 180 -4.11 5.45 -0.25
C ASP A 180 -5.24 5.01 0.67
N THR A 181 -6.15 5.93 1.00
CA THR A 181 -7.28 5.70 1.91
C THR A 181 -8.20 4.56 1.49
N ASP A 182 -8.28 4.29 0.19
CA ASP A 182 -9.22 3.32 -0.39
C ASP A 182 -8.56 1.97 -0.74
N ASN A 183 -7.26 1.81 -0.47
CA ASN A 183 -6.51 0.62 -0.83
C ASN A 183 -6.25 -0.30 0.36
N HIS A 184 -6.31 -1.61 0.13
CA HIS A 184 -5.96 -2.66 1.10
C HIS A 184 -4.50 -3.14 0.93
N TYR A 185 -3.65 -2.29 0.36
CA TYR A 185 -2.23 -2.54 0.14
C TYR A 185 -1.45 -1.23 0.13
N THR A 186 -0.16 -1.34 0.38
CA THR A 186 0.83 -0.27 0.23
C THR A 186 1.73 -0.58 -0.95
N LEU A 187 1.92 0.36 -1.87
CA LEU A 187 2.83 0.22 -3.01
C LEU A 187 4.24 0.70 -2.63
N VAL A 188 5.24 -0.01 -3.14
CA VAL A 188 6.64 0.40 -3.03
C VAL A 188 7.31 0.30 -4.40
N GLY A 189 8.02 1.36 -4.78
CA GLY A 189 8.93 1.40 -5.92
C GLY A 189 10.37 1.65 -5.45
N GLY A 190 11.35 1.01 -6.08
CA GLY A 190 12.75 1.17 -5.71
C GLY A 190 13.69 0.25 -6.48
N HIS A 191 14.95 0.21 -6.06
CA HIS A 191 15.94 -0.72 -6.61
C HIS A 191 15.57 -2.18 -6.30
N HIS A 192 16.01 -3.09 -7.15
CA HIS A 192 15.77 -4.54 -6.98
C HIS A 192 16.15 -5.06 -5.60
N SER A 193 17.27 -4.56 -5.01
CA SER A 193 17.71 -4.98 -3.68
C SER A 193 16.71 -4.64 -2.58
N LEU A 194 16.11 -3.45 -2.64
CA LEU A 194 15.08 -3.03 -1.68
C LEU A 194 13.82 -3.88 -1.83
N ILE A 195 13.31 -4.02 -3.06
CA ILE A 195 12.09 -4.78 -3.31
C ILE A 195 12.27 -6.26 -2.95
N ASN A 196 13.44 -6.85 -3.25
CA ASN A 196 13.74 -8.21 -2.81
C ASN A 196 13.75 -8.33 -1.29
N ALA A 197 14.42 -7.41 -0.58
CA ALA A 197 14.48 -7.43 0.87
C ALA A 197 13.10 -7.31 1.52
N ILE A 198 12.19 -6.51 0.94
CA ILE A 198 10.78 -6.41 1.38
C ILE A 198 10.06 -7.74 1.15
N CYS A 199 10.20 -8.33 -0.04
CA CYS A 199 9.54 -9.60 -0.36
C CYS A 199 10.09 -10.81 0.45
N ASP A 200 11.32 -10.72 0.92
CA ASP A 200 11.99 -11.74 1.75
C ASP A 200 11.79 -11.51 3.26
N SER A 201 11.14 -10.40 3.66
CA SER A 201 10.80 -10.10 5.07
C SER A 201 9.53 -10.83 5.51
N ASN A 202 9.04 -10.52 6.74
CA ASN A 202 7.76 -11.06 7.20
C ASN A 202 6.54 -10.31 6.62
N LEU A 203 6.76 -9.27 5.82
CA LEU A 203 5.68 -8.57 5.12
C LEU A 203 5.11 -9.46 4.01
N GLU A 204 3.79 -9.55 3.93
CA GLU A 204 3.15 -10.22 2.79
C GLU A 204 3.22 -9.32 1.56
N ALA A 205 4.29 -9.45 0.79
CA ALA A 205 4.56 -8.62 -0.37
C ALA A 205 4.55 -9.43 -1.67
N ILE A 206 4.06 -8.80 -2.74
CA ILE A 206 3.99 -9.38 -4.10
C ILE A 206 4.74 -8.45 -5.06
N LYS A 207 5.72 -9.00 -5.79
CA LYS A 207 6.43 -8.24 -6.84
C LYS A 207 5.51 -7.86 -7.98
N LEU A 208 5.71 -6.66 -8.50
CA LEU A 208 4.96 -6.07 -9.60
C LEU A 208 5.91 -5.41 -10.60
N SER A 209 5.36 -5.03 -11.74
CA SER A 209 5.95 -4.08 -12.68
C SER A 209 5.15 -2.77 -12.70
N SER A 210 5.68 -1.73 -13.32
CA SER A 210 4.94 -0.47 -13.53
C SER A 210 3.65 -0.66 -14.33
N ASP A 211 3.59 -1.70 -15.18
CA ASP A 211 2.42 -2.04 -15.99
C ASP A 211 1.43 -2.98 -15.31
N SER A 212 1.75 -3.51 -14.12
CA SER A 212 0.86 -4.40 -13.38
C SER A 212 -0.41 -3.67 -12.98
N ARG A 213 -1.57 -4.31 -13.21
CA ARG A 213 -2.87 -3.80 -12.77
C ARG A 213 -3.01 -4.00 -11.26
N ILE A 214 -3.59 -2.99 -10.60
CA ILE A 214 -3.76 -2.95 -9.14
C ILE A 214 -5.19 -2.67 -8.69
N ASP A 215 -6.10 -2.34 -9.61
CA ASP A 215 -7.50 -2.10 -9.29
C ASP A 215 -8.24 -3.37 -8.86
N ARG A 216 -9.41 -3.19 -8.25
CA ARG A 216 -10.23 -4.31 -7.74
C ARG A 216 -10.75 -5.28 -8.80
N TYR A 217 -10.61 -4.97 -10.08
CA TYR A 217 -10.97 -5.82 -11.22
C TYR A 217 -9.75 -6.43 -11.90
N ALA A 218 -8.55 -6.26 -11.32
CA ALA A 218 -7.30 -6.76 -11.89
C ALA A 218 -7.25 -8.28 -11.94
N ASP A 219 -7.86 -8.96 -10.94
CA ASP A 219 -7.89 -10.41 -10.87
C ASP A 219 -8.87 -11.00 -11.88
N THR A 220 -8.32 -11.66 -12.88
CA THR A 220 -9.08 -12.34 -13.94
C THR A 220 -9.06 -13.87 -13.80
N ILE A 221 -8.45 -14.39 -12.74
CA ILE A 221 -8.22 -15.83 -12.50
C ILE A 221 -9.24 -16.40 -11.51
N ASN A 222 -9.60 -15.64 -10.47
CA ASN A 222 -10.48 -16.07 -9.38
C ASN A 222 -11.98 -15.78 -9.61
#